data_dc627ba77c6fe98142af43fad9182fa1
#
_entry.id   dc627ba77c6fe98142af43fad9182fa1
#
_cell.length_a   1.000
_cell.length_b   1.000
_cell.length_c   1.000
_cell.angle_alpha   90.00
_cell.angle_beta   90.00
_cell.angle_gamma   90.00
#
_symmetry.space_group_name_H-M   'P 1'
#
loop_
_entity.id
_entity.type
_entity.pdbx_description
1 polymer ?
#
loop_
_entity_poly.entity_id
_entity_poly.type
_entity_poly.pdbx_seq_one_letter_code
_entity_poly.pdbx_strand_id
1 'polypeptide(L)'
;MRLDKFISDSAAHSRSEIRKLIRYRAVTVNGSVAPAADFQVSESDQVRLNGKLIPYRKFIYLMLNKPAGYLSAVEDKHDPVVVDLVPQDWKHFHVFPVGRLDKDTEGLLLLTNDGQFDHALMSPKKKICKRYYAELDRPAEPQDIESFRSGMEFQDFTAQPAVLEISDDPTKVFIEIAEGKFHQVKRMCQRIGKEVIYLKRIKIGALSLDDSLKPGEMRELSSDEYQLLTGSDADHK
;
A
#
# COMPACT_ATOMS: atom_id res chain seq x y z
N MET A 1 25.91 -10.05 -3.70
CA MET A 1 25.71 -9.41 -2.37
C MET A 1 26.20 -10.31 -1.26
N ARG A 2 26.35 -9.81 -0.02
CA ARG A 2 26.71 -10.65 1.13
C ARG A 2 25.59 -11.60 1.52
N LEU A 3 25.92 -12.83 1.89
CA LEU A 3 24.98 -13.86 2.31
C LEU A 3 24.14 -13.45 3.52
N ASP A 4 24.74 -12.78 4.52
CA ASP A 4 23.99 -12.28 5.70
C ASP A 4 22.94 -11.25 5.29
N LYS A 5 23.20 -10.44 4.27
CA LYS A 5 22.26 -9.50 3.70
C LYS A 5 21.15 -10.21 2.92
N PHE A 6 21.53 -11.15 2.02
CA PHE A 6 20.57 -11.96 1.26
C PHE A 6 19.51 -12.59 2.17
N ILE A 7 19.96 -13.23 3.26
CA ILE A 7 19.03 -13.89 4.19
C ILE A 7 18.22 -12.88 4.98
N SER A 8 18.82 -11.75 5.44
CA SER A 8 18.08 -10.75 6.20
C SER A 8 17.03 -10.00 5.37
N ASP A 9 17.29 -9.84 4.08
CA ASP A 9 16.34 -9.19 3.15
C ASP A 9 15.19 -10.14 2.77
N SER A 10 15.39 -11.46 2.88
CA SER A 10 14.48 -12.50 2.39
C SER A 10 13.80 -13.34 3.47
N ALA A 11 14.18 -13.20 4.74
CA ALA A 11 13.65 -13.97 5.84
C ALA A 11 13.70 -13.19 7.16
N ALA A 12 12.73 -13.48 8.06
CA ALA A 12 12.56 -12.79 9.34
C ALA A 12 13.65 -13.17 10.38
N HIS A 13 14.93 -12.94 10.03
CA HIS A 13 16.06 -13.19 10.92
C HIS A 13 16.97 -11.96 11.03
N SER A 14 17.38 -11.64 12.24
CA SER A 14 18.37 -10.59 12.46
C SER A 14 19.75 -11.02 11.93
N ARG A 15 20.58 -10.07 11.52
CA ARG A 15 21.94 -10.37 11.07
C ARG A 15 22.78 -11.11 12.12
N SER A 16 22.55 -10.89 13.42
CA SER A 16 23.22 -11.60 14.50
C SER A 16 22.81 -13.07 14.56
N GLU A 17 21.53 -13.37 14.38
CA GLU A 17 21.01 -14.75 14.30
C GLU A 17 21.56 -15.46 13.06
N ILE A 18 21.55 -14.79 11.90
CA ILE A 18 22.08 -15.35 10.66
C ILE A 18 23.55 -15.74 10.82
N ARG A 19 24.38 -14.90 11.43
CA ARG A 19 25.79 -15.22 11.71
C ARG A 19 25.96 -16.45 12.61
N LYS A 20 25.07 -16.63 13.62
CA LYS A 20 25.03 -17.83 14.45
C LYS A 20 24.63 -19.06 13.63
N LEU A 21 23.58 -18.97 12.81
CA LEU A 21 23.12 -20.06 11.96
C LEU A 21 24.17 -20.51 10.95
N ILE A 22 24.91 -19.58 10.34
CA ILE A 22 26.04 -19.90 9.44
C ILE A 22 27.16 -20.62 10.22
N ARG A 23 27.49 -20.16 11.42
CA ARG A 23 28.50 -20.81 12.29
C ARG A 23 28.09 -22.23 12.67
N TYR A 24 26.78 -22.47 12.87
CA TYR A 24 26.23 -23.80 13.16
C TYR A 24 26.01 -24.64 11.89
N ARG A 25 26.52 -24.21 10.72
CA ARG A 25 26.38 -24.91 9.42
C ARG A 25 24.93 -25.16 8.98
N ALA A 26 24.00 -24.34 9.48
CA ALA A 26 22.57 -24.41 9.14
C ALA A 26 22.23 -23.78 7.78
N VAL A 27 23.20 -23.08 7.15
CA VAL A 27 23.02 -22.39 5.86
C VAL A 27 23.83 -23.10 4.78
N THR A 28 23.18 -23.36 3.65
CA THR A 28 23.85 -23.86 2.45
C THR A 28 23.61 -22.93 1.26
N VAL A 29 24.59 -22.84 0.37
CA VAL A 29 24.52 -22.12 -0.90
C VAL A 29 24.85 -23.14 -2.00
N ASN A 30 23.95 -23.32 -2.95
CA ASN A 30 24.08 -24.29 -4.05
C ASN A 30 24.44 -25.71 -3.56
N GLY A 31 23.85 -26.12 -2.45
CA GLY A 31 24.08 -27.43 -1.84
C GLY A 31 25.33 -27.54 -0.93
N SER A 32 26.21 -26.57 -0.93
CA SER A 32 27.43 -26.55 -0.10
C SER A 32 27.23 -25.69 1.15
N VAL A 33 27.79 -26.11 2.31
CA VAL A 33 27.74 -25.32 3.55
C VAL A 33 28.39 -23.97 3.34
N ALA A 34 27.69 -22.91 3.73
CA ALA A 34 28.17 -21.55 3.61
C ALA A 34 29.44 -21.33 4.47
N PRO A 35 30.56 -20.81 3.90
CA PRO A 35 31.81 -20.67 4.63
C PRO A 35 31.81 -19.53 5.64
N ALA A 36 31.10 -18.41 5.35
CA ALA A 36 31.09 -17.21 6.17
C ALA A 36 29.86 -16.33 5.85
N ALA A 37 29.54 -15.40 6.77
CA ALA A 37 28.40 -14.48 6.61
C ALA A 37 28.57 -13.44 5.50
N ASP A 38 29.82 -13.11 5.18
CA ASP A 38 30.18 -12.18 4.09
C ASP A 38 30.45 -12.86 2.75
N PHE A 39 30.22 -14.18 2.67
CA PHE A 39 30.29 -14.91 1.40
C PHE A 39 29.41 -14.23 0.36
N GLN A 40 29.93 -14.06 -0.85
CA GLN A 40 29.22 -13.38 -1.92
C GLN A 40 28.28 -14.34 -2.61
N VAL A 41 27.00 -13.92 -2.71
CA VAL A 41 25.94 -14.65 -3.41
C VAL A 41 25.27 -13.75 -4.44
N SER A 42 24.73 -14.37 -5.46
CA SER A 42 23.87 -13.75 -6.47
C SER A 42 22.39 -13.99 -6.12
N GLU A 43 21.49 -13.28 -6.79
CA GLU A 43 20.04 -13.48 -6.64
C GLU A 43 19.57 -14.85 -7.16
N SER A 44 20.36 -15.47 -8.06
CA SER A 44 20.08 -16.78 -8.65
C SER A 44 20.61 -17.96 -7.81
N ASP A 45 21.41 -17.70 -6.76
CA ASP A 45 21.94 -18.76 -5.92
C ASP A 45 20.86 -19.41 -5.05
N GLN A 46 20.90 -20.74 -4.94
CA GLN A 46 19.99 -21.47 -4.07
C GLN A 46 20.48 -21.42 -2.62
N VAL A 47 19.99 -20.45 -1.86
CA VAL A 47 20.29 -20.32 -0.43
C VAL A 47 19.24 -21.13 0.36
N ARG A 48 19.71 -22.03 1.23
CA ARG A 48 18.83 -22.79 2.14
C ARG A 48 19.22 -22.56 3.59
N LEU A 49 18.20 -22.41 4.43
CA LEU A 49 18.34 -22.34 5.87
C LEU A 49 17.65 -23.58 6.49
N ASN A 50 18.40 -24.38 7.25
CA ASN A 50 17.90 -25.64 7.79
C ASN A 50 17.26 -26.55 6.71
N GLY A 51 17.82 -26.58 5.50
CA GLY A 51 17.32 -27.32 4.35
C GLY A 51 16.15 -26.66 3.60
N LYS A 52 15.50 -25.66 4.17
CA LYS A 52 14.41 -24.91 3.51
C LYS A 52 14.98 -23.85 2.57
N LEU A 53 14.54 -23.82 1.32
CA LEU A 53 14.92 -22.80 0.34
C LEU A 53 14.43 -21.43 0.80
N ILE A 54 15.31 -20.44 0.76
CA ILE A 54 14.99 -19.03 0.92
C ILE A 54 15.05 -18.38 -0.46
N PRO A 55 13.92 -18.07 -1.09
CA PRO A 55 13.93 -17.31 -2.34
C PRO A 55 14.43 -15.89 -2.04
N TYR A 56 15.26 -15.33 -2.90
CA TYR A 56 15.61 -13.92 -2.79
C TYR A 56 14.38 -13.05 -3.06
N ARG A 57 14.10 -12.16 -2.15
CA ARG A 57 12.99 -11.20 -2.30
C ARG A 57 13.46 -9.82 -1.86
N LYS A 58 13.66 -8.96 -2.83
CA LYS A 58 14.08 -7.58 -2.59
C LYS A 58 12.90 -6.70 -2.19
N PHE A 59 11.78 -6.88 -2.86
CA PHE A 59 10.58 -6.06 -2.69
C PHE A 59 9.37 -6.89 -2.29
N ILE A 60 8.47 -6.28 -1.56
CA ILE A 60 7.14 -6.80 -1.25
C ILE A 60 6.09 -5.73 -1.55
N TYR A 61 4.94 -6.14 -2.04
CA TYR A 61 3.81 -5.26 -2.36
C TYR A 61 2.58 -5.81 -1.67
N LEU A 62 2.04 -5.06 -0.72
CA LEU A 62 0.92 -5.50 0.12
C LEU A 62 -0.30 -4.64 -0.16
N MET A 63 -1.46 -5.29 -0.24
CA MET A 63 -2.77 -4.67 -0.18
C MET A 63 -3.26 -4.74 1.25
N LEU A 64 -3.52 -3.59 1.86
CA LEU A 64 -4.13 -3.47 3.18
C LEU A 64 -5.54 -2.92 3.04
N ASN A 65 -6.52 -3.55 3.67
CA ASN A 65 -7.79 -2.91 3.99
C ASN A 65 -7.59 -2.09 5.27
N LYS A 66 -7.15 -0.83 5.12
CA LYS A 66 -6.84 0.04 6.25
C LYS A 66 -8.08 0.27 7.12
N PRO A 67 -8.04 0.00 8.42
CA PRO A 67 -9.11 0.38 9.34
C PRO A 67 -9.03 1.86 9.70
N ALA A 68 -10.14 2.43 10.17
CA ALA A 68 -10.12 3.74 10.83
C ALA A 68 -9.24 3.72 12.09
N GLY A 69 -8.74 4.89 12.49
CA GLY A 69 -7.94 5.06 13.70
C GLY A 69 -6.42 4.94 13.51
N TYR A 70 -5.94 4.46 12.36
CA TYR A 70 -4.52 4.30 12.06
C TYR A 70 -4.01 5.40 11.12
N LEU A 71 -2.82 5.93 11.42
CA LEU A 71 -2.13 6.87 10.53
C LEU A 71 -1.43 6.13 9.37
N SER A 72 -1.48 6.70 8.18
CA SER A 72 -0.68 6.25 7.03
C SER A 72 0.75 6.76 7.18
N ALA A 73 1.49 6.19 8.12
CA ALA A 73 2.86 6.56 8.48
C ALA A 73 3.66 5.32 8.88
N VAL A 74 4.98 5.47 9.00
CA VAL A 74 5.90 4.42 9.46
C VAL A 74 6.06 4.46 10.99
N GLU A 75 5.96 5.65 11.58
CA GLU A 75 6.05 5.87 13.02
C GLU A 75 5.22 7.08 13.43
N ASP A 76 4.70 7.05 14.63
CA ASP A 76 4.09 8.20 15.31
C ASP A 76 4.26 8.04 16.83
N LYS A 77 4.26 9.16 17.56
CA LYS A 77 4.48 9.17 19.03
C LYS A 77 3.22 8.87 19.83
N HIS A 78 2.05 9.09 19.26
CA HIS A 78 0.77 9.09 19.99
C HIS A 78 -0.24 8.15 19.39
N ASP A 79 -0.25 8.03 18.07
CA ASP A 79 -1.25 7.29 17.32
C ASP A 79 -0.69 6.00 16.72
N PRO A 80 -1.48 4.92 16.64
CA PRO A 80 -1.09 3.72 15.94
C PRO A 80 -0.92 3.99 14.44
N VAL A 81 0.05 3.32 13.84
CA VAL A 81 0.39 3.48 12.42
C VAL A 81 0.10 2.20 11.64
N VAL A 82 -0.13 2.33 10.34
CA VAL A 82 -0.48 1.19 9.47
C VAL A 82 0.58 0.08 9.45
N VAL A 83 1.85 0.40 9.70
CA VAL A 83 2.93 -0.62 9.76
C VAL A 83 2.88 -1.48 11.03
N ASP A 84 2.14 -1.07 12.06
CA ASP A 84 1.92 -1.90 13.26
C ASP A 84 1.06 -3.14 12.92
N LEU A 85 0.22 -3.03 11.89
CA LEU A 85 -0.63 -4.12 11.39
C LEU A 85 0.13 -5.18 10.59
N VAL A 86 1.38 -4.90 10.19
CA VAL A 86 2.18 -5.82 9.37
C VAL A 86 2.50 -7.10 10.14
N PRO A 87 2.15 -8.29 9.61
CA PRO A 87 2.48 -9.57 10.21
C PRO A 87 3.98 -9.73 10.47
N GLN A 88 4.33 -10.47 11.53
CA GLN A 88 5.72 -10.67 11.96
C GLN A 88 6.63 -11.19 10.82
N ASP A 89 6.10 -12.07 9.97
CA ASP A 89 6.83 -12.66 8.85
C ASP A 89 7.23 -11.64 7.78
N TRP A 90 6.56 -10.49 7.71
CA TRP A 90 6.84 -9.43 6.74
C TRP A 90 7.51 -8.19 7.34
N LYS A 91 7.65 -8.11 8.67
CA LYS A 91 8.28 -6.94 9.33
C LYS A 91 9.71 -6.67 8.89
N HIS A 92 10.44 -7.71 8.48
CA HIS A 92 11.82 -7.59 7.99
C HIS A 92 11.95 -6.82 6.67
N PHE A 93 10.85 -6.66 5.90
CA PHE A 93 10.84 -5.85 4.69
C PHE A 93 10.82 -4.34 4.96
N HIS A 94 10.53 -3.91 6.19
CA HIS A 94 10.45 -2.47 6.54
C HIS A 94 9.59 -1.66 5.58
N VAL A 95 8.39 -2.15 5.32
CA VAL A 95 7.45 -1.51 4.40
C VAL A 95 6.98 -0.14 4.89
N PHE A 96 6.59 0.71 3.94
CA PHE A 96 5.96 2.00 4.18
C PHE A 96 4.69 2.14 3.32
N PRO A 97 3.74 3.01 3.70
CA PRO A 97 2.51 3.21 2.94
C PRO A 97 2.76 3.98 1.64
N VAL A 98 2.16 3.50 0.54
CA VAL A 98 2.15 4.12 -0.78
C VAL A 98 1.03 5.17 -0.83
N GLY A 99 1.42 6.42 -0.70
CA GLY A 99 0.47 7.50 -0.48
C GLY A 99 -0.18 7.43 0.91
N ARG A 100 -1.27 8.18 1.08
CA ARG A 100 -1.89 8.35 2.39
C ARG A 100 -3.41 8.27 2.31
N LEU A 101 -4.02 7.74 3.36
CA LEU A 101 -5.41 7.92 3.75
C LEU A 101 -5.45 8.64 5.09
N ASP A 102 -6.48 9.43 5.32
CA ASP A 102 -6.69 10.09 6.61
C ASP A 102 -6.87 9.05 7.71
N LYS A 103 -6.70 9.45 8.98
CA LYS A 103 -6.79 8.57 10.14
C LYS A 103 -8.13 7.84 10.21
N ASP A 104 -9.22 8.54 9.91
CA ASP A 104 -10.60 8.04 9.92
C ASP A 104 -11.06 7.44 8.58
N THR A 105 -10.29 7.58 7.50
CA THR A 105 -10.60 6.99 6.19
C THR A 105 -10.13 5.56 6.13
N GLU A 106 -10.98 4.69 5.62
CA GLU A 106 -10.74 3.25 5.51
C GLU A 106 -10.37 2.81 4.09
N GLY A 107 -10.08 1.52 3.93
CA GLY A 107 -10.03 0.82 2.65
C GLY A 107 -8.64 0.66 2.06
N LEU A 108 -8.58 0.61 0.73
CA LEU A 108 -7.38 0.22 -0.01
C LEU A 108 -6.20 1.14 0.25
N LEU A 109 -5.21 0.61 0.92
CA LEU A 109 -3.89 1.21 1.07
C LEU A 109 -2.82 0.20 0.67
N LEU A 110 -1.85 0.61 -0.12
CA LEU A 110 -0.72 -0.23 -0.49
C LEU A 110 0.43 0.02 0.47
N LEU A 111 1.17 -1.06 0.80
CA LEU A 111 2.43 -0.97 1.55
C LEU A 111 3.52 -1.65 0.74
N THR A 112 4.72 -1.09 0.73
CA THR A 112 5.89 -1.66 0.03
C THR A 112 7.19 -1.14 0.64
N ASN A 113 8.31 -1.77 0.30
CA ASN A 113 9.66 -1.26 0.53
C ASN A 113 10.33 -0.77 -0.76
N ASP A 114 9.57 -0.65 -1.86
CA ASP A 114 10.03 -0.15 -3.16
C ASP A 114 9.68 1.33 -3.34
N GLY A 115 10.66 2.22 -3.10
CA GLY A 115 10.48 3.66 -3.29
C GLY A 115 10.27 4.09 -4.75
N GLN A 116 10.73 3.30 -5.73
CA GLN A 116 10.51 3.60 -7.14
C GLN A 116 9.06 3.34 -7.53
N PHE A 117 8.49 2.25 -7.04
CA PHE A 117 7.07 1.93 -7.20
C PHE A 117 6.18 3.03 -6.58
N ASP A 118 6.46 3.42 -5.32
CA ASP A 118 5.73 4.51 -4.66
C ASP A 118 5.76 5.80 -5.47
N HIS A 119 6.97 6.26 -5.84
CA HIS A 119 7.12 7.47 -6.63
C HIS A 119 6.40 7.38 -7.99
N ALA A 120 6.46 6.24 -8.64
CA ALA A 120 5.79 6.01 -9.92
C ALA A 120 4.26 6.05 -9.78
N LEU A 121 3.72 5.48 -8.71
CA LEU A 121 2.27 5.39 -8.47
C LEU A 121 1.70 6.72 -7.95
N MET A 122 2.45 7.44 -7.10
CA MET A 122 1.99 8.69 -6.48
C MET A 122 2.28 9.93 -7.31
N SER A 123 3.02 9.81 -8.42
CA SER A 123 3.37 10.93 -9.30
C SER A 123 2.11 11.64 -9.82
N PRO A 124 1.96 12.95 -9.60
CA PRO A 124 0.83 13.72 -10.13
C PRO A 124 0.72 13.68 -11.65
N LYS A 125 1.84 13.43 -12.35
CA LYS A 125 1.88 13.33 -13.82
C LYS A 125 1.10 12.12 -14.36
N LYS A 126 1.04 11.03 -13.60
CA LYS A 126 0.33 9.79 -14.03
C LYS A 126 -1.18 9.87 -13.85
N LYS A 127 -1.70 10.84 -13.08
CA LYS A 127 -3.14 11.04 -12.85
C LYS A 127 -3.89 9.73 -12.52
N ILE A 128 -3.30 8.90 -11.66
CA ILE A 128 -3.92 7.62 -11.28
C ILE A 128 -5.16 7.92 -10.44
N CYS A 129 -6.32 7.55 -10.98
CA CYS A 129 -7.60 7.75 -10.33
C CYS A 129 -7.71 6.94 -9.03
N LYS A 130 -8.36 7.50 -8.03
CA LYS A 130 -8.73 6.86 -6.78
C LYS A 130 -10.23 6.95 -6.64
N ARG A 131 -10.89 5.80 -6.46
CA ARG A 131 -12.34 5.73 -6.27
C ARG A 131 -12.66 5.46 -4.81
N TYR A 132 -13.57 6.26 -4.29
CA TYR A 132 -14.03 6.21 -2.91
C TYR A 132 -15.52 5.90 -2.87
N TYR A 133 -15.93 5.09 -1.91
CA TYR A 133 -17.28 5.02 -1.42
C TYR A 133 -17.41 6.00 -0.26
N ALA A 134 -18.45 6.82 -0.23
CA ALA A 134 -18.73 7.76 0.84
C ALA A 134 -20.19 7.72 1.26
N GLU A 135 -20.43 7.87 2.55
CA GLU A 135 -21.74 8.13 3.13
C GLU A 135 -21.81 9.59 3.57
N LEU A 136 -22.88 10.26 3.21
CA LEU A 136 -23.11 11.68 3.45
C LEU A 136 -24.18 11.88 4.54
N ASP A 137 -24.08 12.99 5.25
CA ASP A 137 -25.08 13.40 6.27
C ASP A 137 -26.46 13.70 5.67
N ARG A 138 -26.52 13.98 4.37
CA ARG A 138 -27.73 14.29 3.61
C ARG A 138 -27.62 13.86 2.15
N PRO A 139 -28.77 13.68 1.45
CA PRO A 139 -28.80 13.20 0.08
C PRO A 139 -27.99 14.07 -0.89
N ALA A 140 -27.25 13.43 -1.79
CA ALA A 140 -26.66 14.08 -2.95
C ALA A 140 -27.73 14.37 -4.02
N GLU A 141 -27.53 15.45 -4.77
CA GLU A 141 -28.44 15.93 -5.78
C GLU A 141 -27.77 16.01 -7.16
N PRO A 142 -28.52 15.99 -8.27
CA PRO A 142 -27.93 16.07 -9.62
C PRO A 142 -27.00 17.27 -9.84
N GLN A 143 -27.27 18.41 -9.19
CA GLN A 143 -26.42 19.61 -9.25
C GLN A 143 -25.03 19.40 -8.63
N ASP A 144 -24.92 18.46 -7.68
CA ASP A 144 -23.65 18.14 -7.04
C ASP A 144 -22.70 17.45 -8.01
N ILE A 145 -23.24 16.64 -8.93
CA ILE A 145 -22.48 16.00 -10.00
C ILE A 145 -21.78 17.05 -10.87
N GLU A 146 -22.50 18.10 -11.29
CA GLU A 146 -21.95 19.19 -12.10
C GLU A 146 -20.90 19.99 -11.31
N SER A 147 -21.09 20.17 -10.02
CA SER A 147 -20.11 20.83 -9.15
C SER A 147 -18.79 20.05 -9.10
N PHE A 148 -18.83 18.72 -8.94
CA PHE A 148 -17.64 17.87 -8.98
C PHE A 148 -16.98 17.87 -10.36
N ARG A 149 -17.79 17.79 -11.42
CA ARG A 149 -17.31 17.77 -12.80
C ARG A 149 -16.58 19.06 -13.22
N SER A 150 -16.99 20.19 -12.66
CA SER A 150 -16.39 21.49 -12.95
C SER A 150 -15.06 21.72 -12.24
N GLY A 151 -14.74 20.89 -11.22
CA GLY A 151 -13.67 21.17 -10.27
C GLY A 151 -14.08 22.25 -9.27
N MET A 152 -13.28 22.44 -8.23
CA MET A 152 -13.61 23.34 -7.12
C MET A 152 -12.40 24.13 -6.67
N GLU A 153 -12.58 25.46 -6.47
CA GLU A 153 -11.55 26.31 -5.89
C GLU A 153 -11.63 26.29 -4.36
N PHE A 154 -10.47 26.11 -3.74
CA PHE A 154 -10.23 26.24 -2.31
C PHE A 154 -9.16 27.29 -2.08
N GLN A 155 -9.02 27.78 -0.86
CA GLN A 155 -8.08 28.82 -0.53
C GLN A 155 -6.61 28.40 -0.77
N ASP A 156 -6.28 27.13 -0.60
CA ASP A 156 -4.93 26.55 -0.65
C ASP A 156 -4.66 25.68 -1.88
N PHE A 157 -5.69 25.30 -2.64
CA PHE A 157 -5.56 24.56 -3.91
C PHE A 157 -6.85 24.66 -4.76
N THR A 158 -6.71 24.32 -6.04
CA THR A 158 -7.86 24.07 -6.92
C THR A 158 -7.96 22.57 -7.16
N ALA A 159 -9.11 21.98 -6.79
CA ALA A 159 -9.41 20.59 -7.10
C ALA A 159 -9.70 20.44 -8.59
N GLN A 160 -9.06 19.46 -9.22
CA GLN A 160 -9.35 19.10 -10.61
C GLN A 160 -10.78 18.56 -10.75
N PRO A 161 -11.34 18.57 -11.97
CA PRO A 161 -12.57 17.87 -12.28
C PRO A 161 -12.58 16.45 -11.73
N ALA A 162 -13.68 16.09 -11.08
CA ALA A 162 -13.87 14.80 -10.42
C ALA A 162 -15.22 14.20 -10.81
N VAL A 163 -15.40 12.90 -10.59
CA VAL A 163 -16.65 12.21 -10.85
C VAL A 163 -17.36 12.01 -9.50
N LEU A 164 -18.64 12.39 -9.45
CA LEU A 164 -19.58 12.02 -8.38
C LEU A 164 -20.67 11.15 -9.02
N GLU A 165 -20.88 9.96 -8.47
CA GLU A 165 -21.90 9.00 -8.87
C GLU A 165 -22.83 8.76 -7.67
N ILE A 166 -24.10 9.03 -7.84
CA ILE A 166 -25.12 8.85 -6.80
C ILE A 166 -25.67 7.43 -6.91
N SER A 167 -25.70 6.67 -5.83
CA SER A 167 -26.30 5.33 -5.81
C SER A 167 -27.83 5.39 -5.65
N ASP A 168 -28.49 4.22 -5.60
CA ASP A 168 -29.93 4.14 -5.35
C ASP A 168 -30.35 4.80 -4.01
N ASP A 169 -29.46 4.78 -3.04
CA ASP A 169 -29.58 5.56 -1.80
C ASP A 169 -28.75 6.85 -1.97
N PRO A 170 -29.37 8.02 -2.16
CA PRO A 170 -28.65 9.24 -2.48
C PRO A 170 -27.77 9.78 -1.34
N THR A 171 -27.80 9.19 -0.15
CA THR A 171 -26.83 9.45 0.92
C THR A 171 -25.53 8.67 0.71
N LYS A 172 -25.50 7.71 -0.22
CA LYS A 172 -24.34 6.89 -0.58
C LYS A 172 -23.87 7.23 -1.97
N VAL A 173 -22.61 7.58 -2.08
CA VAL A 173 -22.04 8.05 -3.33
C VAL A 173 -20.69 7.38 -3.62
N PHE A 174 -20.34 7.34 -4.91
CA PHE A 174 -18.99 7.02 -5.33
C PHE A 174 -18.31 8.29 -5.86
N ILE A 175 -17.09 8.54 -5.42
CA ILE A 175 -16.32 9.71 -5.81
C ILE A 175 -15.00 9.25 -6.41
N GLU A 176 -14.68 9.75 -7.62
CA GLU A 176 -13.41 9.45 -8.28
C GLU A 176 -12.61 10.74 -8.49
N ILE A 177 -11.36 10.73 -8.01
CA ILE A 177 -10.42 11.84 -8.13
C ILE A 177 -9.10 11.35 -8.75
N ALA A 178 -8.47 12.19 -9.60
CA ALA A 178 -7.18 11.88 -10.25
C ALA A 178 -5.96 12.43 -9.50
N GLU A 179 -6.16 13.02 -8.34
CA GLU A 179 -5.14 13.62 -7.48
C GLU A 179 -5.36 13.21 -6.01
N GLY A 180 -4.70 13.85 -5.05
CA GLY A 180 -4.84 13.50 -3.63
C GLY A 180 -4.37 14.65 -2.75
N LYS A 181 -5.13 15.75 -2.73
CA LYS A 181 -4.88 16.88 -1.82
C LYS A 181 -5.37 16.55 -0.40
N PHE A 182 -4.89 17.30 0.56
CA PHE A 182 -5.27 17.14 1.96
C PHE A 182 -6.78 17.21 2.16
N HIS A 183 -7.37 16.13 2.67
CA HIS A 183 -8.81 15.93 2.91
C HIS A 183 -9.70 16.26 1.69
N GLN A 184 -9.18 16.04 0.47
CA GLN A 184 -9.82 16.54 -0.76
C GLN A 184 -11.27 16.12 -0.90
N VAL A 185 -11.58 14.82 -0.78
CA VAL A 185 -12.96 14.30 -0.93
C VAL A 185 -13.90 14.93 0.08
N LYS A 186 -13.49 15.00 1.36
CA LYS A 186 -14.29 15.61 2.44
C LYS A 186 -14.55 17.08 2.17
N ARG A 187 -13.53 17.82 1.78
CA ARG A 187 -13.63 19.26 1.46
C ARG A 187 -14.51 19.52 0.25
N MET A 188 -14.44 18.66 -0.79
CA MET A 188 -15.32 18.78 -1.96
C MET A 188 -16.79 18.53 -1.57
N CYS A 189 -17.08 17.53 -0.74
CA CYS A 189 -18.43 17.31 -0.21
C CYS A 189 -18.90 18.49 0.66
N GLN A 190 -18.03 19.01 1.52
CA GLN A 190 -18.36 20.18 2.35
C GLN A 190 -18.65 21.43 1.48
N ARG A 191 -17.98 21.60 0.35
CA ARG A 191 -18.19 22.71 -0.58
C ARG A 191 -19.59 22.71 -1.19
N ILE A 192 -20.20 21.54 -1.36
CA ILE A 192 -21.60 21.35 -1.80
C ILE A 192 -22.59 21.26 -0.62
N GLY A 193 -22.16 21.62 0.61
CA GLY A 193 -23.00 21.68 1.80
C GLY A 193 -23.35 20.32 2.40
N LYS A 194 -22.50 19.29 2.19
CA LYS A 194 -22.69 17.94 2.72
C LYS A 194 -21.46 17.49 3.49
N GLU A 195 -21.66 16.75 4.59
CA GLU A 195 -20.57 16.19 5.38
C GLU A 195 -20.39 14.70 5.08
N VAL A 196 -19.14 14.26 4.97
CA VAL A 196 -18.80 12.84 4.83
C VAL A 196 -18.78 12.19 6.20
N ILE A 197 -19.73 11.28 6.44
CA ILE A 197 -19.86 10.52 7.70
C ILE A 197 -18.93 9.29 7.66
N TYR A 198 -18.81 8.66 6.49
CA TYR A 198 -17.97 7.49 6.27
C TYR A 198 -17.27 7.61 4.93
N LEU A 199 -15.97 7.23 4.89
CA LEU A 199 -15.16 7.27 3.67
C LEU A 199 -14.29 6.04 3.56
N LYS A 200 -14.38 5.35 2.43
CA LYS A 200 -13.58 4.16 2.13
C LYS A 200 -13.02 4.22 0.73
N ARG A 201 -11.70 4.14 0.59
CA ARG A 201 -11.10 3.99 -0.75
C ARG A 201 -11.24 2.55 -1.22
N ILE A 202 -11.92 2.37 -2.34
CA ILE A 202 -12.22 1.04 -2.89
C ILE A 202 -11.38 0.69 -4.13
N LYS A 203 -10.71 1.71 -4.76
CA LYS A 203 -9.93 1.47 -5.98
C LYS A 203 -8.78 2.46 -6.14
N ILE A 204 -7.65 1.99 -6.70
CA ILE A 204 -6.51 2.81 -7.15
C ILE A 204 -6.18 2.37 -8.58
N GLY A 205 -6.36 3.29 -9.57
CA GLY A 205 -6.24 2.93 -10.98
C GLY A 205 -7.20 1.79 -11.34
N ALA A 206 -6.69 0.71 -11.89
CA ALA A 206 -7.46 -0.50 -12.21
C ALA A 206 -7.57 -1.49 -11.03
N LEU A 207 -6.77 -1.33 -9.97
CA LEU A 207 -6.76 -2.23 -8.81
C LEU A 207 -7.91 -1.92 -7.86
N SER A 208 -8.77 -2.91 -7.60
CA SER A 208 -9.83 -2.85 -6.59
C SER A 208 -9.37 -3.46 -5.26
N LEU A 209 -9.93 -2.95 -4.16
CA LEU A 209 -9.81 -3.60 -2.85
C LEU A 209 -10.39 -5.01 -2.92
N ASP A 210 -9.70 -5.97 -2.33
CA ASP A 210 -10.20 -7.34 -2.18
C ASP A 210 -11.27 -7.37 -1.08
N ASP A 211 -12.49 -7.71 -1.47
CA ASP A 211 -13.65 -7.75 -0.57
C ASP A 211 -13.55 -8.83 0.51
N SER A 212 -12.65 -9.81 0.34
CA SER A 212 -12.41 -10.84 1.35
C SER A 212 -11.57 -10.34 2.53
N LEU A 213 -10.83 -9.24 2.37
CA LEU A 213 -10.02 -8.65 3.42
C LEU A 213 -10.89 -7.87 4.41
N LYS A 214 -10.90 -8.30 5.66
CA LYS A 214 -11.50 -7.52 6.75
C LYS A 214 -10.65 -6.28 7.06
N PRO A 215 -11.23 -5.24 7.71
CA PRO A 215 -10.46 -4.10 8.18
C PRO A 215 -9.27 -4.54 9.05
N GLY A 216 -8.08 -4.07 8.71
CA GLY A 216 -6.80 -4.44 9.34
C GLY A 216 -6.09 -5.63 8.70
N GLU A 217 -6.77 -6.41 7.87
CA GLU A 217 -6.15 -7.53 7.16
C GLU A 217 -5.41 -7.05 5.90
N MET A 218 -4.37 -7.80 5.56
CA MET A 218 -3.56 -7.53 4.37
C MET A 218 -3.10 -8.81 3.70
N ARG A 219 -2.81 -8.74 2.42
CA ARG A 219 -2.18 -9.79 1.63
C ARG A 219 -1.21 -9.21 0.60
N GLU A 220 -0.40 -10.06 0.03
CA GLU A 220 0.43 -9.67 -1.10
C GLU A 220 -0.43 -9.42 -2.35
N LEU A 221 0.04 -8.51 -3.21
CA LEU A 221 -0.49 -8.37 -4.56
C LEU A 221 -0.11 -9.59 -5.39
N SER A 222 -1.04 -10.05 -6.20
CA SER A 222 -0.72 -10.99 -7.28
C SER A 222 0.09 -10.29 -8.39
N SER A 223 0.72 -11.07 -9.27
CA SER A 223 1.43 -10.53 -10.44
C SER A 223 0.50 -9.69 -11.33
N ASP A 224 -0.72 -10.17 -11.55
CA ASP A 224 -1.71 -9.46 -12.37
C ASP A 224 -2.10 -8.11 -11.72
N GLU A 225 -2.29 -8.08 -10.40
CA GLU A 225 -2.61 -6.86 -9.67
C GLU A 225 -1.47 -5.84 -9.71
N TYR A 226 -0.22 -6.31 -9.61
CA TYR A 226 0.94 -5.46 -9.79
C TYR A 226 0.99 -4.86 -11.21
N GLN A 227 0.71 -5.67 -12.23
CA GLN A 227 0.62 -5.20 -13.64
C GLN A 227 -0.47 -4.13 -13.83
N LEU A 228 -1.64 -4.28 -13.19
CA LEU A 228 -2.71 -3.26 -13.24
C LEU A 228 -2.24 -1.88 -12.77
N LEU A 229 -1.25 -1.81 -11.89
CA LEU A 229 -0.71 -0.56 -11.35
C LEU A 229 0.48 -0.01 -12.15
N THR A 230 1.29 -0.89 -12.72
CA THR A 230 2.56 -0.52 -13.35
C THR A 230 2.53 -0.57 -14.87
N GLY A 231 1.65 -1.37 -15.46
CA GLY A 231 1.63 -1.69 -16.89
C GLY A 231 2.80 -2.60 -17.32
N SER A 232 3.51 -3.20 -16.35
CA SER A 232 4.65 -4.10 -16.57
C SER A 232 4.55 -5.33 -15.68
N ASP A 233 5.13 -6.45 -16.10
CA ASP A 233 5.21 -7.65 -15.27
C ASP A 233 5.91 -7.35 -13.92
N ALA A 234 5.39 -7.91 -12.85
CA ALA A 234 6.09 -7.94 -11.58
C ALA A 234 7.32 -8.84 -11.79
N ASP A 235 8.47 -8.22 -12.07
CA ASP A 235 9.73 -8.93 -12.02
C ASP A 235 9.94 -9.39 -10.57
N HIS A 236 9.53 -10.62 -10.28
CA HIS A 236 9.96 -11.36 -9.12
C HIS A 236 11.43 -11.77 -9.33
N LYS A 237 12.28 -10.76 -9.49
CA LYS A 237 13.73 -10.94 -9.44
C LYS A 237 14.27 -10.63 -8.08
#